data_5d411cf34a3f3efd6db05e4a8a384210
#
_entry.id   5d411cf34a3f3efd6db05e4a8a384210
#
_cell.length_a   1.000
_cell.length_b   1.000
_cell.length_c   1.000
_cell.angle_alpha   90.00
_cell.angle_beta   90.00
_cell.angle_gamma   90.00
#
_symmetry.space_group_name_H-M   'P 1'
#
loop_
_entity.id
_entity.type
_entity.pdbx_description
1 polymer ?
#
loop_
_entity_poly.entity_id
_entity_poly.type
_entity_poly.pdbx_seq_one_letter_code
_entity_poly.pdbx_strand_id
1 'polypeptide(L)'
;MIDNKNEEFPIVDEMGNILGAVTRGHAHDGSKILHPVVHLHVFNSRGDLYLQHRPAWKDIQPDKWDTACGGHVDLGESVSQALHREVREELGITDFEPESLGYYVFESQREKELVYVHRCVYDGEVKPSQEELAGGRFWAKDEISENIGKGVFTPNFENEYQKYFM
;
A
#
# COMPACT_ATOMS: atom_id res chain seq x y z
N MET A 1 -12.96 7.78 -0.08
CA MET A 1 -12.90 7.87 1.40
C MET A 1 -12.19 9.17 1.80
N ILE A 2 -12.77 9.89 2.74
CA ILE A 2 -12.19 11.14 3.24
C ILE A 2 -11.26 10.81 4.40
N ASP A 3 -10.04 11.37 4.37
CA ASP A 3 -9.07 11.17 5.45
C ASP A 3 -9.61 11.77 6.76
N ASN A 4 -9.61 10.98 7.82
CA ASN A 4 -10.07 11.40 9.14
C ASN A 4 -8.83 11.53 10.05
N LYS A 5 -8.48 12.76 10.39
CA LYS A 5 -7.32 13.06 11.24
C LYS A 5 -7.42 12.49 12.65
N ASN A 6 -8.64 12.17 13.11
CA ASN A 6 -8.88 11.59 14.43
C ASN A 6 -8.89 10.06 14.43
N GLU A 7 -8.80 9.43 13.27
CA GLU A 7 -8.65 7.98 13.16
C GLU A 7 -7.40 7.54 13.91
N GLU A 8 -7.48 6.45 14.68
CA GLU A 8 -6.39 6.00 15.52
C GLU A 8 -5.68 4.77 14.94
N PHE A 9 -4.35 4.80 15.04
CA PHE A 9 -3.47 3.71 14.65
C PHE A 9 -2.70 3.20 15.87
N PRO A 10 -2.32 1.91 15.91
CA PRO A 10 -1.39 1.46 16.94
C PRO A 10 -0.01 2.07 16.73
N ILE A 11 0.66 2.41 17.82
CA ILE A 11 2.10 2.70 17.82
C ILE A 11 2.79 1.37 17.99
N VAL A 12 3.79 1.09 17.16
CA VAL A 12 4.51 -0.18 17.22
C VAL A 12 6.02 0.03 17.32
N ASP A 13 6.73 -1.01 17.79
CA ASP A 13 8.18 -1.07 17.65
C ASP A 13 8.55 -1.72 16.30
N GLU A 14 9.83 -1.86 16.02
CA GLU A 14 10.31 -2.41 14.74
C GLU A 14 10.01 -3.91 14.57
N MET A 15 9.58 -4.59 15.63
CA MET A 15 9.16 -5.99 15.60
C MET A 15 7.64 -6.14 15.52
N GLY A 16 6.91 -5.03 15.50
CA GLY A 16 5.45 -5.03 15.41
C GLY A 16 4.72 -5.12 16.75
N ASN A 17 5.43 -5.05 17.87
CA ASN A 17 4.79 -5.04 19.18
C ASN A 17 4.05 -3.72 19.40
N ILE A 18 2.81 -3.79 19.90
CA ILE A 18 1.99 -2.60 20.14
C ILE A 18 2.43 -1.91 21.41
N LEU A 19 2.77 -0.62 21.30
CA LEU A 19 3.25 0.21 22.41
C LEU A 19 2.22 1.25 22.86
N GLY A 20 1.23 1.56 22.06
CA GLY A 20 0.24 2.58 22.36
C GLY A 20 -0.63 2.89 21.14
N ALA A 21 -1.18 4.10 21.10
CA ALA A 21 -2.04 4.57 20.02
C ALA A 21 -1.68 5.99 19.60
N VAL A 22 -1.89 6.31 18.33
CA VAL A 22 -1.64 7.62 17.73
C VAL A 22 -2.76 7.95 16.75
N THR A 23 -3.13 9.24 16.66
CA THR A 23 -4.08 9.68 15.64
C THR A 23 -3.41 9.78 14.27
N ARG A 24 -4.20 9.66 13.19
CA ARG A 24 -3.71 9.84 11.81
C ARG A 24 -3.01 11.19 11.65
N GLY A 25 -3.60 12.26 12.17
CA GLY A 25 -3.01 13.59 12.08
C GLY A 25 -1.63 13.66 12.72
N HIS A 26 -1.45 13.06 13.89
CA HIS A 26 -0.17 13.04 14.59
C HIS A 26 0.84 12.11 13.90
N ALA A 27 0.39 10.97 13.39
CA ALA A 27 1.26 10.03 12.66
C ALA A 27 1.87 10.66 11.40
N HIS A 28 1.19 11.64 10.80
CA HIS A 28 1.60 12.27 9.54
C HIS A 28 2.09 13.71 9.69
N ASP A 29 2.37 14.18 10.90
CA ASP A 29 2.75 15.59 11.16
C ASP A 29 4.26 15.84 11.21
N GLY A 30 5.07 14.83 10.90
CA GLY A 30 6.51 14.92 10.96
C GLY A 30 7.13 14.43 12.27
N SER A 31 6.30 14.01 13.23
CA SER A 31 6.78 13.41 14.50
C SER A 31 7.42 12.05 14.29
N LYS A 32 7.17 11.42 13.14
CA LYS A 32 7.76 10.14 12.74
C LYS A 32 7.50 9.01 13.74
N ILE A 33 6.27 8.92 14.22
CA ILE A 33 5.84 7.85 15.12
C ILE A 33 5.61 6.59 14.30
N LEU A 34 6.29 5.50 14.66
CA LEU A 34 6.21 4.24 13.90
C LEU A 34 4.82 3.62 14.05
N HIS A 35 4.13 3.45 12.93
CA HIS A 35 2.81 2.85 12.86
C HIS A 35 2.74 1.86 11.71
N PRO A 36 1.89 0.80 11.80
CA PRO A 36 1.87 -0.27 10.81
C PRO A 36 1.00 0.07 9.61
N VAL A 37 1.46 -0.34 8.43
CA VAL A 37 0.71 -0.29 7.18
C VAL A 37 0.80 -1.63 6.46
N VAL A 38 -0.13 -1.89 5.56
CA VAL A 38 -0.17 -3.10 4.75
C VAL A 38 -0.07 -2.73 3.27
N HIS A 39 0.70 -3.51 2.52
CA HIS A 39 0.78 -3.40 1.07
C HIS A 39 0.46 -4.74 0.43
N LEU A 40 -0.28 -4.73 -0.68
CA LEU A 40 -0.58 -5.92 -1.46
C LEU A 40 -0.19 -5.71 -2.92
N HIS A 41 0.60 -6.62 -3.45
CA HIS A 41 0.91 -6.74 -4.86
C HIS A 41 0.00 -7.81 -5.46
N VAL A 42 -0.76 -7.47 -6.51
CA VAL A 42 -1.74 -8.36 -7.14
C VAL A 42 -1.25 -8.76 -8.52
N PHE A 43 -0.88 -10.04 -8.66
CA PHE A 43 -0.52 -10.62 -9.95
C PHE A 43 -1.72 -11.36 -10.54
N ASN A 44 -1.79 -11.45 -11.86
CA ASN A 44 -2.68 -12.43 -12.49
C ASN A 44 -1.90 -13.73 -12.79
N SER A 45 -2.57 -14.74 -13.29
CA SER A 45 -1.93 -16.05 -13.58
C SER A 45 -0.93 -15.98 -14.73
N ARG A 46 -0.93 -14.91 -15.53
CA ARG A 46 0.08 -14.69 -16.58
C ARG A 46 1.34 -14.01 -16.06
N GLY A 47 1.35 -13.61 -14.79
CA GLY A 47 2.47 -12.90 -14.17
C GLY A 47 2.47 -11.39 -14.35
N ASP A 48 1.39 -10.82 -14.88
CA ASP A 48 1.24 -9.37 -14.96
C ASP A 48 0.88 -8.82 -13.58
N LEU A 49 1.31 -7.60 -13.28
CA LEU A 49 1.12 -6.97 -11.98
C LEU A 49 0.14 -5.80 -12.08
N TYR A 50 -0.88 -5.81 -11.22
CA TYR A 50 -1.84 -4.72 -11.15
C TYR A 50 -1.22 -3.51 -10.44
N LEU A 51 -1.30 -2.33 -11.06
CA LEU A 51 -0.90 -1.07 -10.45
C LEU A 51 -2.07 -0.11 -10.44
N GLN A 52 -2.20 0.64 -9.35
CA GLN A 52 -3.18 1.71 -9.27
C GLN A 52 -2.58 3.00 -9.83
N HIS A 53 -3.44 3.83 -10.44
CA HIS A 53 -3.05 5.15 -10.92
C HIS A 53 -3.44 6.20 -9.88
N ARG A 54 -2.46 6.95 -9.38
CA ARG A 54 -2.72 8.04 -8.42
C ARG A 54 -3.30 9.23 -9.16
N PRO A 55 -4.41 9.83 -8.65
CA PRO A 55 -4.99 11.00 -9.30
C PRO A 55 -4.02 12.17 -9.39
N ALA A 56 -4.18 13.02 -10.40
CA ALA A 56 -3.35 14.21 -10.61
C ALA A 56 -3.52 15.25 -9.50
N TRP A 57 -4.63 15.20 -8.73
CA TRP A 57 -4.89 16.14 -7.64
C TRP A 57 -4.25 15.76 -6.30
N LYS A 58 -3.59 14.59 -6.22
CA LYS A 58 -2.90 14.19 -4.98
C LYS A 58 -1.72 15.11 -4.70
N ASP A 59 -1.51 15.45 -3.43
CA ASP A 59 -0.38 16.29 -2.98
C ASP A 59 0.96 15.57 -3.12
N ILE A 60 0.96 14.25 -2.84
CA ILE A 60 2.17 13.43 -2.84
C ILE A 60 2.15 12.52 -4.05
N GLN A 61 3.23 12.56 -4.83
CA GLN A 61 3.42 11.71 -6.02
C GLN A 61 2.19 11.71 -6.94
N PRO A 62 1.70 12.89 -7.39
CA PRO A 62 0.51 12.95 -8.26
C PRO A 62 0.77 12.28 -9.59
N ASP A 63 -0.29 11.70 -10.17
CA ASP A 63 -0.32 11.13 -11.52
C ASP A 63 0.65 9.95 -11.75
N LYS A 64 1.20 9.38 -10.69
CA LYS A 64 2.10 8.21 -10.78
C LYS A 64 1.35 6.92 -10.56
N TRP A 65 1.97 5.82 -11.02
CA TRP A 65 1.47 4.47 -10.79
C TRP A 65 2.09 3.89 -9.53
N ASP A 66 1.32 3.17 -8.76
CA ASP A 66 1.69 2.71 -7.42
C ASP A 66 1.25 1.26 -7.19
N THR A 67 1.72 0.68 -6.09
CA THR A 67 1.30 -0.64 -5.60
C THR A 67 -0.21 -0.76 -5.61
N ALA A 68 -0.71 -1.93 -5.97
CA ALA A 68 -2.15 -2.18 -6.12
C ALA A 68 -2.99 -1.71 -4.93
N CYS A 69 -2.53 -1.99 -3.72
CA CYS A 69 -3.23 -1.60 -2.50
C CYS A 69 -2.24 -1.26 -1.39
N GLY A 70 -2.51 -0.18 -0.67
CA GLY A 70 -1.77 0.20 0.51
C GLY A 70 -2.68 0.92 1.48
N GLY A 71 -2.55 0.62 2.78
CA GLY A 71 -3.40 1.26 3.78
C GLY A 71 -2.90 1.02 5.19
N HIS A 72 -3.52 1.70 6.13
CA HIS A 72 -3.12 1.66 7.54
C HIS A 72 -3.82 0.53 8.29
N VAL A 73 -3.15 0.04 9.33
CA VAL A 73 -3.77 -0.86 10.31
C VAL A 73 -4.45 0.02 11.35
N ASP A 74 -5.75 -0.16 11.55
CA ASP A 74 -6.49 0.59 12.57
C ASP A 74 -6.23 0.01 13.95
N LEU A 75 -6.41 0.84 14.97
CA LEU A 75 -6.29 0.40 16.36
C LEU A 75 -7.28 -0.73 16.62
N GLY A 76 -6.80 -1.85 17.14
CA GLY A 76 -7.61 -3.04 17.40
C GLY A 76 -7.70 -4.03 16.26
N GLU A 77 -7.21 -3.68 15.05
CA GLU A 77 -7.15 -4.62 13.94
C GLU A 77 -5.85 -5.43 13.96
N SER A 78 -5.92 -6.67 13.48
CA SER A 78 -4.72 -7.41 13.10
C SER A 78 -4.25 -6.96 11.72
N VAL A 79 -3.02 -7.29 11.37
CA VAL A 79 -2.47 -7.03 10.02
C VAL A 79 -3.35 -7.69 8.95
N SER A 80 -3.78 -8.93 9.18
CA SER A 80 -4.65 -9.66 8.25
C SER A 80 -6.00 -8.98 8.07
N GLN A 81 -6.62 -8.53 9.15
CA GLN A 81 -7.91 -7.83 9.10
C GLN A 81 -7.79 -6.52 8.32
N ALA A 82 -6.73 -5.75 8.58
CA ALA A 82 -6.47 -4.50 7.87
C ALA A 82 -6.26 -4.75 6.38
N LEU A 83 -5.49 -5.78 6.04
CA LEU A 83 -5.22 -6.13 4.65
C LEU A 83 -6.52 -6.44 3.89
N HIS A 84 -7.37 -7.32 4.46
CA HIS A 84 -8.63 -7.69 3.81
C HIS A 84 -9.59 -6.51 3.70
N ARG A 85 -9.65 -5.66 4.72
CA ARG A 85 -10.49 -4.45 4.69
C ARG A 85 -10.04 -3.47 3.62
N GLU A 86 -8.75 -3.15 3.58
CA GLU A 86 -8.19 -2.21 2.61
C GLU A 86 -8.36 -2.71 1.17
N VAL A 87 -8.09 -3.98 0.93
CA VAL A 87 -8.22 -4.58 -0.40
C VAL A 87 -9.67 -4.56 -0.87
N ARG A 88 -10.62 -4.84 0.02
CA ARG A 88 -12.05 -4.75 -0.31
C ARG A 88 -12.45 -3.31 -0.63
N GLU A 89 -12.01 -2.36 0.18
CA GLU A 89 -12.36 -0.94 0.01
C GLU A 89 -11.74 -0.34 -1.25
N GLU A 90 -10.48 -0.63 -1.51
CA GLU A 90 -9.75 -0.02 -2.63
C GLU A 90 -9.91 -0.75 -3.96
N LEU A 91 -9.98 -2.08 -3.94
CA LEU A 91 -9.97 -2.90 -5.16
C LEU A 91 -11.22 -3.73 -5.38
N GLY A 92 -12.13 -3.79 -4.39
CA GLY A 92 -13.34 -4.60 -4.49
C GLY A 92 -13.07 -6.10 -4.51
N ILE A 93 -11.93 -6.55 -4.03
CA ILE A 93 -11.56 -7.96 -3.98
C ILE A 93 -11.85 -8.50 -2.58
N THR A 94 -12.63 -9.58 -2.50
CA THR A 94 -13.00 -10.20 -1.22
C THR A 94 -12.44 -11.62 -1.06
N ASP A 95 -12.19 -12.31 -2.17
CA ASP A 95 -11.74 -13.71 -2.16
C ASP A 95 -10.35 -13.80 -2.77
N PHE A 96 -9.33 -13.77 -1.92
CA PHE A 96 -7.93 -13.88 -2.35
C PHE A 96 -7.08 -14.51 -1.25
N GLU A 97 -5.98 -15.12 -1.65
CA GLU A 97 -5.03 -15.81 -0.76
C GLU A 97 -3.73 -15.00 -0.68
N PRO A 98 -3.54 -14.17 0.37
CA PRO A 98 -2.32 -13.39 0.50
C PRO A 98 -1.15 -14.25 0.98
N GLU A 99 0.01 -14.01 0.40
CA GLU A 99 1.29 -14.56 0.84
C GLU A 99 2.12 -13.44 1.42
N SER A 100 2.61 -13.59 2.66
CA SER A 100 3.49 -12.62 3.30
C SER A 100 4.89 -12.71 2.71
N LEU A 101 5.45 -11.56 2.31
CA LEU A 101 6.81 -11.46 1.80
C LEU A 101 7.80 -10.92 2.84
N GLY A 102 7.30 -10.33 3.92
CA GLY A 102 8.10 -9.77 4.97
C GLY A 102 7.63 -8.38 5.39
N TYR A 103 8.47 -7.68 6.14
CA TYR A 103 8.17 -6.31 6.55
C TYR A 103 9.47 -5.49 6.63
N TYR A 104 9.32 -4.17 6.57
CA TYR A 104 10.45 -3.24 6.66
C TYR A 104 9.97 -1.90 7.20
N VAL A 105 10.93 -1.09 7.71
CA VAL A 105 10.65 0.27 8.16
C VAL A 105 10.88 1.24 7.00
N PHE A 106 9.84 2.03 6.69
CA PHE A 106 9.91 3.13 5.73
C PHE A 106 9.88 4.45 6.49
N GLU A 107 10.75 5.36 6.14
CA GLU A 107 10.78 6.69 6.74
C GLU A 107 10.82 7.76 5.65
N SER A 108 9.94 8.76 5.78
CA SER A 108 9.94 9.96 4.95
C SER A 108 10.11 11.18 5.85
N GLN A 109 10.01 12.38 5.27
CA GLN A 109 10.05 13.62 6.07
C GLN A 109 8.82 13.77 6.97
N ARG A 110 7.70 13.12 6.63
CA ARG A 110 6.41 13.26 7.31
C ARG A 110 6.10 12.12 8.25
N GLU A 111 6.58 10.91 7.96
CA GLU A 111 6.10 9.71 8.63
C GLU A 111 7.12 8.60 8.69
N LYS A 112 6.87 7.66 9.60
CA LYS A 112 7.65 6.43 9.73
C LYS A 112 6.69 5.26 9.84
N GLU A 113 6.81 4.30 8.91
CA GLU A 113 5.87 3.20 8.77
C GLU A 113 6.57 1.84 8.89
N LEU A 114 5.92 0.91 9.60
CA LEU A 114 6.29 -0.50 9.54
C LEU A 114 5.43 -1.14 8.46
N VAL A 115 6.02 -1.45 7.32
CA VAL A 115 5.31 -1.89 6.12
C VAL A 115 5.30 -3.41 6.05
N TYR A 116 4.11 -4.00 6.11
CA TYR A 116 3.90 -5.45 5.92
C TYR A 116 3.55 -5.70 4.47
N VAL A 117 4.41 -6.43 3.76
CA VAL A 117 4.31 -6.64 2.31
C VAL A 117 3.73 -8.01 2.01
N HIS A 118 2.74 -8.04 1.12
CA HIS A 118 2.04 -9.25 0.69
C HIS A 118 1.93 -9.32 -0.82
N ARG A 119 1.72 -10.53 -1.33
CA ARG A 119 1.36 -10.74 -2.73
C ARG A 119 0.22 -11.74 -2.83
N CYS A 120 -0.53 -11.68 -3.92
CA CYS A 120 -1.51 -12.71 -4.27
C CYS A 120 -1.55 -12.89 -5.78
N VAL A 121 -2.17 -13.99 -6.23
CA VAL A 121 -2.52 -14.21 -7.63
C VAL A 121 -4.04 -14.15 -7.72
N TYR A 122 -4.55 -13.27 -8.57
CA TYR A 122 -5.99 -13.03 -8.69
C TYR A 122 -6.35 -12.78 -10.15
N ASP A 123 -7.26 -13.60 -10.68
CA ASP A 123 -7.72 -13.51 -12.06
C ASP A 123 -9.13 -12.96 -12.21
N GLY A 124 -9.76 -12.59 -11.10
CA GLY A 124 -11.10 -11.99 -11.12
C GLY A 124 -11.07 -10.52 -11.51
N GLU A 125 -12.25 -9.90 -11.48
CA GLU A 125 -12.38 -8.48 -11.80
C GLU A 125 -11.87 -7.60 -10.66
N VAL A 126 -11.02 -6.62 -10.98
CA VAL A 126 -10.54 -5.61 -10.04
C VAL A 126 -11.37 -4.34 -10.24
N LYS A 127 -11.99 -3.85 -9.16
CA LYS A 127 -12.86 -2.67 -9.17
C LYS A 127 -12.23 -1.58 -8.30
N PRO A 128 -11.32 -0.77 -8.86
CA PRO A 128 -10.66 0.28 -8.06
C PRO A 128 -11.66 1.33 -7.59
N SER A 129 -11.44 1.84 -6.37
CA SER A 129 -12.25 2.91 -5.80
C SER A 129 -12.09 4.18 -6.65
N GLN A 130 -13.20 4.74 -7.15
CA GLN A 130 -13.18 5.95 -7.95
C GLN A 130 -12.97 7.22 -7.12
N GLU A 131 -13.18 7.12 -5.81
CA GLU A 131 -12.99 8.26 -4.91
C GLU A 131 -11.52 8.57 -4.65
N GLU A 132 -10.67 7.53 -4.61
CA GLU A 132 -9.28 7.64 -4.21
C GLU A 132 -8.30 7.45 -5.37
N LEU A 133 -8.72 6.79 -6.44
CA LEU A 133 -7.85 6.35 -7.53
C LEU A 133 -8.35 6.85 -8.88
N ALA A 134 -7.42 7.11 -9.78
CA ALA A 134 -7.72 7.40 -11.18
C ALA A 134 -7.84 6.12 -12.01
N GLY A 135 -8.04 4.98 -11.35
CA GLY A 135 -8.15 3.67 -11.98
C GLY A 135 -6.91 2.82 -11.76
N GLY A 136 -6.76 1.80 -12.60
CA GLY A 136 -5.62 0.90 -12.54
C GLY A 136 -5.65 -0.06 -13.71
N ARG A 137 -4.56 -0.79 -13.89
CA ARG A 137 -4.48 -1.84 -14.90
C ARG A 137 -3.36 -2.82 -14.57
N PHE A 138 -3.38 -3.96 -15.22
CA PHE A 138 -2.26 -4.90 -15.20
C PHE A 138 -1.14 -4.43 -16.13
N TRP A 139 0.09 -4.55 -15.66
CA TRP A 139 1.30 -4.23 -16.39
C TRP A 139 2.11 -5.51 -16.60
N ALA A 140 2.63 -5.69 -17.80
CA ALA A 140 3.56 -6.78 -18.06
C ALA A 140 4.89 -6.50 -17.35
N LYS A 141 5.60 -7.56 -16.98
CA LYS A 141 6.89 -7.44 -16.30
C LYS A 141 7.89 -6.59 -17.08
N ASP A 142 7.94 -6.78 -18.40
CA ASP A 142 8.83 -6.01 -19.28
C ASP A 142 8.46 -4.52 -19.30
N GLU A 143 7.17 -4.20 -19.31
CA GLU A 143 6.71 -2.80 -19.24
C GLU A 143 7.18 -2.11 -17.96
N ILE A 144 7.10 -2.82 -16.83
CA ILE A 144 7.56 -2.29 -15.55
C ILE A 144 9.06 -2.05 -15.59
N SER A 145 9.83 -3.04 -16.02
CA SER A 145 11.30 -2.95 -16.07
C SER A 145 11.78 -1.82 -16.97
N GLU A 146 11.10 -1.58 -18.08
CA GLU A 146 11.42 -0.49 -19.02
C GLU A 146 11.14 0.90 -18.46
N ASN A 147 10.27 1.01 -17.47
CA ASN A 147 9.80 2.30 -16.93
C ASN A 147 10.36 2.61 -15.53
N ILE A 148 11.09 1.71 -14.91
CA ILE A 148 11.74 1.98 -13.62
C ILE A 148 12.78 3.09 -13.78
N GLY A 149 12.77 4.04 -12.84
CA GLY A 149 13.70 5.16 -12.83
C GLY A 149 13.32 6.30 -13.76
N LYS A 150 12.16 6.26 -14.40
CA LYS A 150 11.70 7.27 -15.36
C LYS A 150 10.61 8.20 -14.84
N GLY A 151 10.33 8.14 -13.53
CA GLY A 151 9.29 8.99 -12.92
C GLY A 151 7.86 8.52 -13.17
N VAL A 152 7.67 7.32 -13.72
CA VAL A 152 6.34 6.74 -13.98
C VAL A 152 5.71 6.17 -12.72
N PHE A 153 6.53 5.57 -11.86
CA PHE A 153 6.08 4.89 -10.64
C PHE A 153 6.47 5.69 -9.39
N THR A 154 5.74 5.44 -8.29
CA THR A 154 6.14 5.99 -6.99
C THR A 154 7.47 5.37 -6.56
N PRO A 155 8.30 6.13 -5.79
CA PRO A 155 9.54 5.57 -5.24
C PRO A 155 9.29 4.35 -4.36
N ASN A 156 8.20 4.33 -3.59
CA ASN A 156 7.84 3.22 -2.73
C ASN A 156 7.60 1.94 -3.53
N PHE A 157 6.84 2.05 -4.64
CA PHE A 157 6.61 0.90 -5.50
C PHE A 157 7.93 0.40 -6.10
N GLU A 158 8.75 1.29 -6.63
CA GLU A 158 10.02 0.89 -7.25
C GLU A 158 10.93 0.16 -6.27
N ASN A 159 11.03 0.67 -5.04
CA ASN A 159 11.85 0.04 -4.00
C ASN A 159 11.36 -1.36 -3.64
N GLU A 160 10.04 -1.54 -3.46
CA GLU A 160 9.46 -2.84 -3.15
C GLU A 160 9.59 -3.81 -4.33
N TYR A 161 9.32 -3.34 -5.53
CA TYR A 161 9.42 -4.18 -6.73
C TYR A 161 10.84 -4.72 -6.92
N GLN A 162 11.84 -3.86 -6.78
CA GLN A 162 13.24 -4.25 -6.89
C GLN A 162 13.65 -5.21 -5.77
N LYS A 163 13.15 -5.00 -4.55
CA LYS A 163 13.50 -5.83 -3.39
C LYS A 163 12.89 -7.23 -3.47
N TYR A 164 11.64 -7.35 -3.90
CA TYR A 164 10.89 -8.60 -3.80
C TYR A 164 10.70 -9.34 -5.12
N PHE A 165 10.80 -8.65 -6.27
CA PHE A 165 10.43 -9.22 -7.57
C PHE A 165 11.52 -9.13 -8.63
N MET A 166 12.64 -8.50 -8.32
CA MET A 166 13.79 -8.43 -9.25
C MET A 166 15.00 -9.17 -8.72
#